data_d57821b0f2321b06d0ecf9345fcd6960
#
_entry.id   d57821b0f2321b06d0ecf9345fcd6960
#
_cell.length_a   1.000
_cell.length_b   1.000
_cell.length_c   1.000
_cell.angle_alpha   90.00
_cell.angle_beta   90.00
_cell.angle_gamma   90.00
#
_symmetry.space_group_name_H-M   'P 1'
#
loop_
_entity.id
_entity.type
_entity.pdbx_description
1 polymer ?
#
loop_
_entity_poly.entity_id
_entity_poly.type
_entity_poly.pdbx_seq_one_letter_code
_entity_poly.pdbx_strand_id
1 'polypeptide(L)'
;MTLKDIAEMAGVSTMTVSNVINGKTSRVSQKTRDKINSIIEEYNYVPNMNARSLSNNSSHIIGVVTFLEEKEYASGYNYFENPYVSTMIGTIETELHKNGYFTMLQSVSRSSDILSLVKNWNVDGMILVFPTSAQNLEKL
;
A
#
# COMPACT_ATOMS: atom_id res chain seq x y z
N MET A 1 9.88 -9.37 16.80
CA MET A 1 9.07 -8.57 17.74
C MET A 1 7.68 -8.36 17.19
N THR A 2 6.66 -8.54 17.99
CA THR A 2 5.25 -8.35 17.66
C THR A 2 4.65 -7.22 18.51
N LEU A 3 3.47 -6.76 18.14
CA LEU A 3 2.71 -5.76 18.91
C LEU A 3 2.37 -6.27 20.32
N LYS A 4 2.22 -7.58 20.47
CA LYS A 4 1.98 -8.24 21.75
C LYS A 4 3.23 -8.18 22.66
N ASP A 5 4.40 -8.41 22.11
CA ASP A 5 5.67 -8.36 22.88
C ASP A 5 5.89 -6.93 23.43
N ILE A 6 5.63 -5.90 22.62
CA ILE A 6 5.72 -4.50 23.06
C ILE A 6 4.72 -4.21 24.18
N ALA A 7 3.50 -4.70 24.07
CA ALA A 7 2.46 -4.53 25.07
C ALA A 7 2.86 -5.16 26.42
N GLU A 8 3.41 -6.36 26.40
CA GLU A 8 3.93 -7.06 27.59
C GLU A 8 5.09 -6.29 28.22
N MET A 9 6.07 -5.83 27.44
CA MET A 9 7.21 -5.05 27.93
C MET A 9 6.80 -3.70 28.50
N ALA A 10 5.82 -3.05 27.88
CA ALA A 10 5.30 -1.76 28.34
C ALA A 10 4.34 -1.90 29.53
N GLY A 11 3.79 -3.10 29.78
CA GLY A 11 2.79 -3.36 30.84
C GLY A 11 1.42 -2.77 30.49
N VAL A 12 1.03 -2.80 29.21
CA VAL A 12 -0.23 -2.23 28.69
C VAL A 12 -0.93 -3.21 27.75
N SER A 13 -2.15 -2.88 27.32
CA SER A 13 -2.85 -3.67 26.30
C SER A 13 -2.26 -3.45 24.91
N THR A 14 -2.40 -4.43 24.02
CA THR A 14 -2.06 -4.29 22.59
C THR A 14 -2.82 -3.14 21.91
N MET A 15 -4.04 -2.87 22.35
CA MET A 15 -4.83 -1.72 21.91
C MET A 15 -4.17 -0.39 22.25
N THR A 16 -3.58 -0.28 23.46
CA THR A 16 -2.85 0.93 23.88
C THR A 16 -1.62 1.16 23.01
N VAL A 17 -0.84 0.11 22.73
CA VAL A 17 0.31 0.18 21.83
C VAL A 17 -0.13 0.59 20.42
N SER A 18 -1.18 -0.04 19.89
CA SER A 18 -1.74 0.28 18.58
C SER A 18 -2.20 1.75 18.51
N ASN A 19 -2.83 2.27 19.56
CA ASN A 19 -3.25 3.66 19.62
C ASN A 19 -2.06 4.64 19.59
N VAL A 20 -0.97 4.33 20.30
CA VAL A 20 0.25 5.15 20.29
C VAL A 20 0.87 5.17 18.88
N ILE A 21 1.06 4.01 18.27
CA ILE A 21 1.60 3.87 16.91
C ILE A 21 0.77 4.63 15.86
N ASN A 22 -0.56 4.67 16.04
CA ASN A 22 -1.48 5.35 15.12
C ASN A 22 -1.76 6.82 15.48
N GLY A 23 -1.04 7.39 16.46
CA GLY A 23 -1.24 8.79 16.87
C GLY A 23 -2.53 9.05 17.66
N LYS A 24 -3.33 8.02 17.97
CA LYS A 24 -4.59 8.12 18.74
C LYS A 24 -4.30 8.18 20.25
N THR A 25 -3.58 9.22 20.68
CA THR A 25 -2.98 9.30 22.00
C THR A 25 -3.79 10.03 23.07
N SER A 26 -4.98 10.53 22.74
CA SER A 26 -5.80 11.35 23.65
C SER A 26 -6.12 10.71 25.01
N ARG A 27 -6.12 9.38 25.10
CA ARG A 27 -6.39 8.60 26.32
C ARG A 27 -5.17 7.88 26.87
N VAL A 28 -3.96 8.21 26.38
CA VAL A 28 -2.71 7.57 26.80
C VAL A 28 -1.81 8.61 27.46
N SER A 29 -1.37 8.33 28.70
CA SER A 29 -0.48 9.25 29.42
C SER A 29 0.85 9.46 28.70
N GLN A 30 1.48 10.63 28.86
CA GLN A 30 2.78 10.91 28.25
C GLN A 30 3.81 9.86 28.64
N LYS A 31 3.90 9.51 29.93
CA LYS A 31 4.81 8.47 30.43
C LYS A 31 4.64 7.12 29.72
N THR A 32 3.40 6.74 29.44
CA THR A 32 3.12 5.48 28.72
C THR A 32 3.54 5.57 27.26
N ARG A 33 3.32 6.73 26.61
CA ARG A 33 3.74 6.98 25.25
C ARG A 33 5.26 6.91 25.10
N ASP A 34 5.98 7.58 25.99
CA ASP A 34 7.44 7.61 25.98
C ASP A 34 8.01 6.20 26.15
N LYS A 35 7.45 5.42 27.10
CA LYS A 35 7.86 4.02 27.31
C LYS A 35 7.65 3.16 26.06
N ILE A 36 6.49 3.28 25.40
CA ILE A 36 6.19 2.51 24.19
C ILE A 36 7.13 2.93 23.06
N ASN A 37 7.34 4.22 22.85
CA ASN A 37 8.23 4.73 21.81
C ASN A 37 9.69 4.29 22.03
N SER A 38 10.18 4.32 23.26
CA SER A 38 11.53 3.82 23.59
C SER A 38 11.69 2.34 23.23
N ILE A 39 10.68 1.50 23.51
CA ILE A 39 10.71 0.08 23.14
C ILE A 39 10.70 -0.08 21.62
N ILE A 40 9.86 0.68 20.89
CA ILE A 40 9.79 0.65 19.44
C ILE A 40 11.14 1.01 18.82
N GLU A 41 11.81 2.05 19.32
CA GLU A 41 13.12 2.51 18.85
C GLU A 41 14.22 1.49 19.19
N GLU A 42 14.28 1.02 20.44
CA GLU A 42 15.30 0.06 20.89
C GLU A 42 15.31 -1.23 20.08
N TYR A 43 14.12 -1.72 19.73
CA TYR A 43 13.97 -2.98 18.99
C TYR A 43 13.73 -2.79 17.49
N ASN A 44 13.83 -1.57 16.96
CA ASN A 44 13.56 -1.24 15.57
C ASN A 44 12.24 -1.85 15.06
N TYR A 45 11.18 -1.76 15.89
CA TYR A 45 9.90 -2.35 15.52
C TYR A 45 9.22 -1.58 14.39
N VAL A 46 8.94 -2.27 13.30
CA VAL A 46 8.15 -1.74 12.19
C VAL A 46 6.78 -2.44 12.18
N PRO A 47 5.68 -1.68 12.19
CA PRO A 47 4.34 -2.25 12.12
C PRO A 47 4.14 -3.09 10.86
N ASN A 48 3.63 -4.31 11.01
CA ASN A 48 3.32 -5.17 9.88
C ASN A 48 2.04 -4.67 9.19
N MET A 49 2.19 -4.11 7.99
CA MET A 49 1.08 -3.57 7.21
C MET A 49 0.06 -4.64 6.81
N ASN A 50 0.48 -5.88 6.56
CA ASN A 50 -0.44 -6.98 6.26
C ASN A 50 -1.36 -7.30 7.45
N ALA A 51 -0.83 -7.28 8.67
CA ALA A 51 -1.64 -7.48 9.87
C ALA A 51 -2.61 -6.30 10.10
N ARG A 52 -2.23 -5.08 9.73
CA ARG A 52 -3.10 -3.90 9.79
C ARG A 52 -4.21 -3.94 8.74
N SER A 53 -3.90 -4.37 7.53
CA SER A 53 -4.89 -4.48 6.44
C SER A 53 -5.99 -5.47 6.79
N LEU A 54 -5.66 -6.59 7.42
CA LEU A 54 -6.63 -7.57 7.90
C LEU A 54 -7.58 -7.01 8.97
N SER A 55 -7.08 -6.11 9.84
CA SER A 55 -7.89 -5.54 10.92
C SER A 55 -8.74 -4.35 10.49
N ASN A 56 -8.27 -3.58 9.50
CA ASN A 56 -8.91 -2.33 9.05
C ASN A 56 -9.65 -2.48 7.71
N ASN A 57 -9.58 -3.64 7.08
CA ASN A 57 -10.12 -3.92 5.74
C ASN A 57 -9.61 -2.93 4.67
N SER A 58 -8.38 -2.44 4.83
CA SER A 58 -7.69 -1.52 3.91
C SER A 58 -6.21 -1.87 3.85
N SER A 59 -5.70 -2.09 2.65
CA SER A 59 -4.28 -2.38 2.42
C SER A 59 -3.41 -1.13 2.35
N HIS A 60 -4.01 0.03 2.14
CA HIS A 60 -3.34 1.26 1.76
C HIS A 60 -2.49 1.12 0.48
N ILE A 61 -2.91 0.23 -0.42
CA ILE A 61 -2.25 0.01 -1.72
C ILE A 61 -3.21 0.43 -2.83
N ILE A 62 -2.73 1.27 -3.74
CA ILE A 62 -3.41 1.59 -4.99
C ILE A 62 -2.64 0.95 -6.14
N GLY A 63 -3.32 0.14 -6.95
CA GLY A 63 -2.76 -0.42 -8.17
C GLY A 63 -2.74 0.62 -9.29
N VAL A 64 -1.58 0.88 -9.88
CA VAL A 64 -1.45 1.65 -11.11
C VAL A 64 -1.16 0.67 -12.23
N VAL A 65 -2.12 0.48 -13.13
CA VAL A 65 -2.08 -0.56 -14.15
C VAL A 65 -1.95 0.08 -15.53
N THR A 66 -0.89 -0.31 -16.24
CA THR A 66 -0.66 0.10 -17.63
C THR A 66 -1.04 -1.02 -18.58
N PHE A 67 -1.68 -0.67 -19.69
CA PHE A 67 -2.00 -1.63 -20.74
C PHE A 67 -0.92 -1.59 -21.82
N LEU A 68 -0.40 -2.77 -22.16
CA LEU A 68 0.51 -2.98 -23.30
C LEU A 68 -0.13 -3.97 -24.26
N GLU A 69 0.06 -3.78 -25.56
CA GLU A 69 -0.30 -4.81 -26.52
C GLU A 69 0.59 -6.06 -26.32
N GLU A 70 0.08 -7.25 -26.66
CA GLU A 70 0.84 -8.50 -26.46
C GLU A 70 2.23 -8.47 -27.12
N LYS A 71 2.33 -7.87 -28.31
CA LYS A 71 3.59 -7.68 -29.03
C LYS A 71 4.57 -6.76 -28.28
N GLU A 72 4.07 -5.70 -27.64
CA GLU A 72 4.89 -4.76 -26.86
C GLU A 72 5.38 -5.43 -25.58
N TYR A 73 4.49 -6.15 -24.90
CA TYR A 73 4.82 -6.94 -23.72
C TYR A 73 5.90 -7.99 -24.02
N ALA A 74 5.71 -8.73 -25.13
CA ALA A 74 6.66 -9.77 -25.56
C ALA A 74 8.01 -9.20 -26.03
N SER A 75 8.03 -7.97 -26.56
CA SER A 75 9.27 -7.30 -27.00
C SER A 75 10.09 -6.69 -25.86
N GLY A 76 9.57 -6.67 -24.63
CA GLY A 76 10.20 -5.99 -23.49
C GLY A 76 10.12 -4.46 -23.60
N TYR A 77 9.09 -3.93 -24.25
CA TYR A 77 8.86 -2.49 -24.37
C TYR A 77 8.86 -1.81 -23.01
N ASN A 78 9.67 -0.78 -22.86
CA ASN A 78 9.78 0.01 -21.65
C ASN A 78 9.01 1.32 -21.79
N TYR A 79 7.77 1.36 -21.32
CA TYR A 79 6.94 2.56 -21.40
C TYR A 79 7.46 3.74 -20.55
N PHE A 80 8.35 3.51 -19.59
CA PHE A 80 9.02 4.58 -18.84
C PHE A 80 10.00 5.41 -19.67
N GLU A 81 10.42 4.92 -20.83
CA GLU A 81 11.22 5.71 -21.78
C GLU A 81 10.41 6.86 -22.38
N ASN A 82 9.07 6.79 -22.34
CA ASN A 82 8.23 7.90 -22.72
C ASN A 82 8.14 8.93 -21.59
N PRO A 83 8.65 10.18 -21.78
CA PRO A 83 8.67 11.20 -20.72
C PRO A 83 7.27 11.57 -20.20
N TYR A 84 6.25 11.51 -21.03
CA TYR A 84 4.87 11.79 -20.61
C TYR A 84 4.37 10.72 -19.63
N VAL A 85 4.61 9.45 -19.92
CA VAL A 85 4.20 8.33 -19.08
C VAL A 85 4.93 8.36 -17.73
N SER A 86 6.24 8.53 -17.76
CA SER A 86 7.05 8.57 -16.53
C SER A 86 6.68 9.76 -15.63
N THR A 87 6.44 10.93 -16.23
CA THR A 87 5.97 12.12 -15.46
C THR A 87 4.60 11.88 -14.85
N MET A 88 3.66 11.30 -15.60
CA MET A 88 2.31 11.02 -15.09
C MET A 88 2.34 10.02 -13.96
N ILE A 89 3.05 8.90 -14.11
CA ILE A 89 3.17 7.89 -13.05
C ILE A 89 3.86 8.47 -11.81
N GLY A 90 4.91 9.26 -11.98
CA GLY A 90 5.58 9.93 -10.87
C GLY A 90 4.68 10.93 -10.14
N THR A 91 3.80 11.64 -10.86
CA THR A 91 2.81 12.54 -10.25
C THR A 91 1.76 11.76 -9.46
N ILE A 92 1.24 10.65 -10.02
CA ILE A 92 0.30 9.77 -9.34
C ILE A 92 0.92 9.21 -8.05
N GLU A 93 2.14 8.67 -8.13
CA GLU A 93 2.86 8.13 -6.97
C GLU A 93 3.03 9.19 -5.87
N THR A 94 3.48 10.38 -6.24
CA THR A 94 3.68 11.48 -5.28
C THR A 94 2.38 11.85 -4.56
N GLU A 95 1.26 11.93 -5.27
CA GLU A 95 -0.03 12.25 -4.67
C GLU A 95 -0.56 11.10 -3.79
N LEU A 96 -0.39 9.86 -4.21
CA LEU A 96 -0.75 8.69 -3.40
C LEU A 96 0.08 8.64 -2.11
N HIS A 97 1.39 8.84 -2.21
CA HIS A 97 2.29 8.86 -1.06
C HIS A 97 1.92 9.94 -0.04
N LYS A 98 1.62 11.17 -0.47
CA LYS A 98 1.14 12.27 0.40
C LYS A 98 -0.14 11.91 1.16
N ASN A 99 -0.97 11.06 0.58
CA ASN A 99 -2.22 10.60 1.17
C ASN A 99 -2.08 9.26 1.95
N GLY A 100 -0.86 8.79 2.16
CA GLY A 100 -0.57 7.58 2.95
C GLY A 100 -0.83 6.27 2.23
N TYR A 101 -0.86 6.29 0.90
CA TYR A 101 -0.99 5.10 0.06
C TYR A 101 0.36 4.67 -0.51
N PHE A 102 0.50 3.36 -0.68
CA PHE A 102 1.58 2.75 -1.47
C PHE A 102 1.11 2.52 -2.90
N THR A 103 2.02 2.65 -3.84
CA THR A 103 1.74 2.41 -5.26
C THR A 103 2.22 1.03 -5.66
N MET A 104 1.33 0.20 -6.20
CA MET A 104 1.69 -1.04 -6.86
C MET A 104 1.57 -0.85 -8.37
N LEU A 105 2.69 -0.87 -9.07
CA LEU A 105 2.75 -0.68 -10.52
C LEU A 105 2.80 -2.02 -11.23
N GLN A 106 1.89 -2.23 -12.18
CA GLN A 106 1.83 -3.46 -12.98
C GLN A 106 1.46 -3.16 -14.43
N SER A 107 2.17 -3.82 -15.36
CA SER A 107 1.77 -3.85 -16.77
C SER A 107 0.98 -5.12 -17.06
N VAL A 108 -0.07 -5.00 -17.85
CA VAL A 108 -0.92 -6.12 -18.26
C VAL A 108 -1.20 -6.06 -19.75
N SER A 109 -1.37 -7.22 -20.38
CA SER A 109 -1.82 -7.32 -21.77
C SER A 109 -3.28 -7.73 -21.89
N ARG A 110 -3.87 -8.25 -20.83
CA ARG A 110 -5.26 -8.74 -20.79
C ARG A 110 -6.01 -8.23 -19.57
N SER A 111 -7.29 -7.95 -19.75
CA SER A 111 -8.18 -7.51 -18.66
C SER A 111 -8.32 -8.55 -17.53
N SER A 112 -8.23 -9.86 -17.85
CA SER A 112 -8.24 -10.94 -16.84
C SER A 112 -7.14 -10.80 -15.79
N ASP A 113 -6.01 -10.20 -16.16
CA ASP A 113 -4.87 -10.04 -15.26
C ASP A 113 -5.15 -8.99 -14.18
N ILE A 114 -6.00 -7.99 -14.49
CA ILE A 114 -6.44 -6.96 -13.53
C ILE A 114 -7.26 -7.58 -12.39
N LEU A 115 -8.20 -8.48 -12.72
CA LEU A 115 -9.00 -9.16 -11.69
C LEU A 115 -8.14 -10.00 -10.75
N SER A 116 -7.08 -10.61 -11.28
CA SER A 116 -6.11 -11.35 -10.47
C SER A 116 -5.36 -10.44 -9.51
N LEU A 117 -4.98 -9.23 -9.95
CA LEU A 117 -4.34 -8.24 -9.09
C LEU A 117 -5.24 -7.84 -7.92
N VAL A 118 -6.49 -7.50 -8.20
CA VAL A 118 -7.45 -7.10 -7.15
C VAL A 118 -7.64 -8.20 -6.12
N LYS A 119 -7.86 -9.45 -6.58
CA LYS A 119 -8.14 -10.58 -5.69
C LYS A 119 -6.94 -11.05 -4.89
N ASN A 120 -5.75 -11.01 -5.49
CA ASN A 120 -4.55 -11.57 -4.87
C ASN A 120 -3.83 -10.57 -3.95
N TRP A 121 -3.91 -9.28 -4.25
CA TRP A 121 -3.16 -8.25 -3.54
C TRP A 121 -4.00 -7.35 -2.65
N ASN A 122 -5.33 -7.53 -2.65
CA ASN A 122 -6.27 -6.77 -1.81
C ASN A 122 -6.02 -5.25 -1.90
N VAL A 123 -5.87 -4.73 -3.13
CA VAL A 123 -5.69 -3.29 -3.35
C VAL A 123 -6.97 -2.53 -3.00
N ASP A 124 -6.84 -1.33 -2.43
CA ASP A 124 -7.97 -0.48 -2.05
C ASP A 124 -8.63 0.20 -3.26
N GLY A 125 -7.89 0.30 -4.36
CA GLY A 125 -8.38 0.86 -5.62
C GLY A 125 -7.36 0.69 -6.74
N MET A 126 -7.78 1.06 -7.97
CA MET A 126 -6.93 1.00 -9.15
C MET A 126 -7.03 2.25 -10.00
N ILE A 127 -5.91 2.63 -10.59
CA ILE A 127 -5.81 3.65 -11.63
C ILE A 127 -5.36 2.96 -12.90
N LEU A 128 -6.19 3.01 -13.96
CA LEU A 128 -5.90 2.42 -15.26
C LEU A 128 -5.28 3.49 -16.16
N VAL A 129 -4.09 3.21 -16.64
CA VAL A 129 -3.32 4.12 -17.49
C VAL A 129 -3.31 3.58 -18.90
N PHE A 130 -3.81 4.38 -19.86
CA PHE A 130 -3.90 4.02 -21.29
C PHE A 130 -4.66 2.72 -21.56
N PRO A 131 -5.92 2.60 -21.20
CA PRO A 131 -6.70 1.46 -21.66
C PRO A 131 -6.83 1.54 -23.20
N THR A 132 -6.29 0.54 -23.90
CA THR A 132 -6.20 0.54 -25.38
C THR A 132 -7.54 0.33 -26.09
N SER A 133 -8.57 -0.14 -25.36
CA SER A 133 -9.94 -0.21 -25.90
C SER A 133 -10.97 -0.28 -24.77
N ALA A 134 -12.17 0.28 -25.02
CA ALA A 134 -13.32 0.15 -24.12
C ALA A 134 -13.71 -1.32 -23.85
N GLN A 135 -13.47 -2.22 -24.79
CA GLN A 135 -13.73 -3.66 -24.65
C GLN A 135 -12.92 -4.33 -23.53
N ASN A 136 -11.79 -3.75 -23.14
CA ASN A 136 -11.00 -4.24 -22.02
C ASN A 136 -11.57 -3.83 -20.64
N LEU A 137 -12.44 -2.81 -20.63
CA LEU A 137 -13.06 -2.29 -19.40
C LEU A 137 -14.45 -2.91 -19.13
N GLU A 138 -15.17 -3.37 -20.18
CA GLU A 138 -16.50 -3.96 -20.04
C GLU A 138 -16.53 -5.30 -19.26
N LYS A 139 -15.37 -5.88 -19.01
CA LYS A 139 -15.21 -7.16 -18.30
C LYS A 139 -14.68 -7.01 -16.85
N LEU A 140 -14.49 -5.78 -16.40
CA LEU A 140 -14.09 -5.43 -15.02
C LEU A 140 -15.30 -5.11 -14.17
#